data_96e460be078c61e7f3f2217ede23f088
#
_entry.id   96e460be078c61e7f3f2217ede23f088
#
_cell.length_a   1.000
_cell.length_b   1.000
_cell.length_c   1.000
_cell.angle_alpha   90.00
_cell.angle_beta   90.00
_cell.angle_gamma   90.00
#
_symmetry.space_group_name_H-M   'P 1'
#
loop_
_entity.id
_entity.type
_entity.pdbx_description
1 polymer ?
#
loop_
_entity_poly.entity_id
_entity_poly.type
_entity_poly.pdbx_seq_one_letter_code
_entity_poly.pdbx_strand_id
1 'polypeptide(L)'
;MSSFKQVKSQKSFNGFTHVYEHDSTSTGTKMTMSVYLPPSVSDGTTKAPVLYWLSGLTCTHLNFIEKAGAQRVASELGIILVCPDTSPRGLNLPGEDDAYDFGSGAGFYIDATEEPWKNNYNMYTYITQELPEIVNANLPTNGKASIFGHSMGGHGSLTIGLKNPG
;
A
#
# COMPACT_ATOMS: atom_id res chain seq x y z
N MET A 1 14.39 14.11 0.49
CA MET A 1 13.45 13.36 1.37
C MET A 1 12.12 13.26 0.63
N SER A 2 11.63 12.04 0.43
CA SER A 2 10.30 11.83 -0.16
C SER A 2 9.25 12.58 0.69
N SER A 3 8.35 13.32 0.04
CA SER A 3 7.29 14.07 0.73
C SER A 3 6.23 13.08 1.23
N PHE A 4 6.21 12.75 2.51
CA PHE A 4 5.14 11.95 3.12
C PHE A 4 4.09 12.89 3.70
N LYS A 5 2.95 12.99 3.03
CA LYS A 5 1.91 13.97 3.34
C LYS A 5 0.56 13.32 3.65
N GLN A 6 0.01 13.62 4.82
CA GLN A 6 -1.38 13.27 5.13
C GLN A 6 -2.34 14.22 4.40
N VAL A 7 -3.21 13.65 3.56
CA VAL A 7 -4.19 14.41 2.75
C VAL A 7 -5.62 14.23 3.26
N LYS A 8 -5.91 13.16 4.01
CA LYS A 8 -7.23 12.92 4.61
C LYS A 8 -7.07 12.24 5.97
N SER A 9 -8.02 12.51 6.89
CA SER A 9 -8.11 11.87 8.20
C SER A 9 -9.57 11.70 8.59
N GLN A 10 -9.94 10.52 9.06
CA GLN A 10 -11.29 10.20 9.55
C GLN A 10 -11.19 9.34 10.81
N LYS A 11 -11.96 9.66 11.83
CA LYS A 11 -12.06 8.82 13.03
C LYS A 11 -12.80 7.53 12.71
N SER A 12 -12.26 6.39 13.11
CA SER A 12 -12.80 5.07 12.83
C SER A 12 -12.42 4.10 13.95
N PHE A 13 -13.40 3.43 14.59
CA PHE A 13 -13.21 2.44 15.66
C PHE A 13 -12.18 2.87 16.73
N ASN A 14 -12.37 4.07 17.28
CA ASN A 14 -11.51 4.72 18.28
C ASN A 14 -10.08 5.05 17.80
N GLY A 15 -9.68 4.63 16.62
CA GLY A 15 -8.47 5.01 15.92
C GLY A 15 -8.76 5.98 14.77
N PHE A 16 -7.86 6.03 13.80
CA PHE A 16 -7.97 6.92 12.64
C PHE A 16 -7.64 6.19 11.35
N THR A 17 -8.46 6.43 10.32
CA THR A 17 -8.11 6.10 8.93
C THR A 17 -7.58 7.36 8.27
N HIS A 18 -6.35 7.29 7.78
CA HIS A 18 -5.67 8.37 7.05
C HIS A 18 -5.46 7.98 5.59
N VAL A 19 -5.34 8.99 4.74
CA VAL A 19 -4.79 8.84 3.39
C VAL A 19 -3.50 9.64 3.33
N TYR A 20 -2.44 9.00 2.85
CA TYR A 20 -1.13 9.60 2.65
C TYR A 20 -0.76 9.57 1.17
N GLU A 21 -0.06 10.60 0.75
CA GLU A 21 0.61 10.70 -0.53
C GLU A 21 2.11 10.85 -0.34
N HIS A 22 2.88 10.28 -1.24
CA HIS A 22 4.33 10.50 -1.30
C HIS A 22 4.84 10.42 -2.73
N ASP A 23 5.98 11.07 -2.99
CA ASP A 23 6.65 10.97 -4.27
C ASP A 23 7.50 9.68 -4.25
N SER A 24 7.12 8.71 -5.07
CA SER A 24 7.78 7.40 -5.11
C SER A 24 9.00 7.43 -6.03
N THR A 25 10.10 6.91 -5.53
CA THR A 25 11.33 6.71 -6.32
C THR A 25 11.24 5.46 -7.19
N SER A 26 10.53 4.43 -6.73
CA SER A 26 10.34 3.19 -7.49
C SER A 26 9.46 3.36 -8.72
N THR A 27 8.41 4.18 -8.60
CA THR A 27 7.47 4.39 -9.71
C THR A 27 7.65 5.72 -10.44
N GLY A 28 8.45 6.65 -9.88
CA GLY A 28 8.62 7.99 -10.45
C GLY A 28 7.33 8.83 -10.46
N THR A 29 6.33 8.41 -9.70
CA THR A 29 5.03 9.07 -9.60
C THR A 29 4.66 9.38 -8.17
N LYS A 30 3.63 10.18 -7.98
CA LYS A 30 2.97 10.30 -6.68
C LYS A 30 2.17 9.02 -6.42
N MET A 31 2.51 8.33 -5.33
CA MET A 31 1.78 7.16 -4.85
C MET A 31 0.90 7.52 -3.66
N THR A 32 -0.23 6.85 -3.57
CA THR A 32 -1.23 7.05 -2.51
C THR A 32 -1.44 5.76 -1.74
N MET A 33 -1.61 5.88 -0.43
CA MET A 33 -1.97 4.76 0.44
C MET A 33 -3.01 5.17 1.48
N SER A 34 -3.89 4.25 1.84
CA SER A 34 -4.74 4.36 3.02
C SER A 34 -4.10 3.62 4.19
N VAL A 35 -4.16 4.22 5.37
CA VAL A 35 -3.61 3.66 6.60
C VAL A 35 -4.64 3.74 7.71
N TYR A 36 -4.88 2.65 8.41
CA TYR A 36 -5.58 2.67 9.69
C TYR A 36 -4.59 2.59 10.83
N LEU A 37 -4.66 3.55 11.75
CA LEU A 37 -3.91 3.57 13.00
C LEU A 37 -4.85 3.19 14.17
N PRO A 38 -4.58 2.08 14.88
CA PRO A 38 -5.40 1.67 16.02
C PRO A 38 -5.24 2.62 17.20
N PRO A 39 -6.20 2.67 18.14
CA PRO A 39 -6.12 3.55 19.31
C PRO A 39 -4.92 3.26 20.21
N SER A 40 -4.39 2.04 20.18
CA SER A 40 -3.22 1.65 20.97
C SER A 40 -1.95 2.46 20.66
N VAL A 41 -1.83 3.05 19.48
CA VAL A 41 -0.66 3.87 19.10
C VAL A 41 -0.89 5.38 19.28
N SER A 42 -2.05 5.78 19.81
CA SER A 42 -2.41 7.19 19.94
C SER A 42 -1.66 7.93 21.05
N ASP A 43 -0.98 7.20 21.93
CA ASP A 43 -0.15 7.76 23.02
C ASP A 43 1.21 8.31 22.54
N GLY A 44 1.56 8.10 21.25
CA GLY A 44 2.82 8.52 20.65
C GLY A 44 4.05 7.70 21.08
N THR A 45 3.88 6.70 21.93
CA THR A 45 4.97 5.85 22.47
C THR A 45 4.82 4.39 22.09
N THR A 46 3.60 3.89 22.06
CA THR A 46 3.28 2.51 21.68
C THR A 46 3.47 2.30 20.19
N LYS A 47 4.11 1.19 19.84
CA LYS A 47 4.34 0.74 18.47
C LYS A 47 3.56 -0.52 18.17
N ALA A 48 3.07 -0.66 16.94
CA ALA A 48 2.23 -1.77 16.50
C ALA A 48 2.79 -2.50 15.27
N PRO A 49 2.44 -3.77 15.07
CA PRO A 49 2.76 -4.48 13.83
C PRO A 49 1.94 -3.91 12.66
N VAL A 50 2.47 -4.09 11.46
CA VAL A 50 1.85 -3.64 10.22
C VAL A 50 1.30 -4.84 9.43
N LEU A 51 0.08 -4.68 8.91
CA LEU A 51 -0.52 -5.62 7.99
C LEU A 51 -0.78 -4.91 6.64
N TYR A 52 -0.02 -5.31 5.62
CA TYR A 52 -0.14 -4.77 4.26
C TYR A 52 -1.22 -5.51 3.49
N TRP A 53 -2.18 -4.76 2.95
CA TRP A 53 -3.20 -5.27 2.05
C TRP A 53 -2.85 -4.99 0.60
N LEU A 54 -2.85 -6.02 -0.24
CA LEU A 54 -2.72 -5.89 -1.70
C LEU A 54 -4.07 -6.12 -2.38
N SER A 55 -4.58 -5.10 -3.05
CA SER A 55 -5.85 -5.14 -3.76
C SER A 55 -5.75 -5.88 -5.10
N GLY A 56 -6.91 -6.29 -5.62
CA GLY A 56 -7.05 -6.91 -6.93
C GLY A 56 -7.04 -5.91 -8.08
N LEU A 57 -7.27 -6.41 -9.30
CA LEU A 57 -7.32 -5.61 -10.53
C LEU A 57 -8.32 -4.45 -10.40
N THR A 58 -7.98 -3.33 -11.01
CA THR A 58 -8.77 -2.09 -11.09
C THR A 58 -9.00 -1.37 -9.78
N CYS A 59 -8.60 -1.96 -8.65
CA CYS A 59 -8.74 -1.35 -7.34
C CYS A 59 -7.70 -0.25 -7.10
N THR A 60 -7.97 0.57 -6.10
CA THR A 60 -7.08 1.58 -5.55
C THR A 60 -6.81 1.30 -4.07
N HIS A 61 -6.13 2.22 -3.40
CA HIS A 61 -5.92 2.21 -1.95
C HIS A 61 -7.23 2.25 -1.13
N LEU A 62 -8.39 2.57 -1.76
CA LEU A 62 -9.66 2.76 -1.07
C LEU A 62 -10.51 1.51 -0.95
N ASN A 63 -10.46 0.59 -1.91
CA ASN A 63 -11.43 -0.50 -1.99
C ASN A 63 -11.53 -1.33 -0.71
N PHE A 64 -10.41 -1.76 -0.17
CA PHE A 64 -10.40 -2.55 1.06
C PHE A 64 -10.75 -1.71 2.30
N ILE A 65 -10.11 -0.57 2.46
CA ILE A 65 -10.25 0.25 3.67
C ILE A 65 -11.67 0.77 3.87
N GLU A 66 -12.42 0.97 2.78
CA GLU A 66 -13.80 1.45 2.82
C GLU A 66 -14.84 0.32 2.90
N LYS A 67 -14.53 -0.88 2.35
CA LYS A 67 -15.54 -1.92 2.15
C LYS A 67 -15.37 -3.16 3.01
N ALA A 68 -14.16 -3.48 3.48
CA ALA A 68 -13.89 -4.72 4.20
C ALA A 68 -14.28 -4.69 5.69
N GLY A 69 -14.43 -3.51 6.29
CA GLY A 69 -14.74 -3.37 7.72
C GLY A 69 -13.61 -3.85 8.65
N ALA A 70 -12.39 -3.97 8.14
CA ALA A 70 -11.25 -4.54 8.86
C ALA A 70 -10.78 -3.69 10.04
N GLN A 71 -11.09 -2.40 10.06
CA GLN A 71 -10.66 -1.47 11.11
C GLN A 71 -11.13 -1.87 12.51
N ARG A 72 -12.32 -2.49 12.63
CA ARG A 72 -12.82 -2.96 13.92
C ARG A 72 -11.88 -4.00 14.54
N VAL A 73 -11.56 -5.03 13.79
CA VAL A 73 -10.66 -6.10 14.25
C VAL A 73 -9.24 -5.57 14.44
N ALA A 74 -8.77 -4.72 13.53
CA ALA A 74 -7.46 -4.08 13.66
C ALA A 74 -7.34 -3.21 14.91
N SER A 75 -8.43 -2.51 15.31
CA SER A 75 -8.51 -1.77 16.57
C SER A 75 -8.37 -2.67 17.79
N GLU A 76 -9.12 -3.79 17.81
CA GLU A 76 -9.12 -4.76 18.89
C GLU A 76 -7.76 -5.45 19.07
N LEU A 77 -7.08 -5.75 17.96
CA LEU A 77 -5.78 -6.44 17.95
C LEU A 77 -4.57 -5.49 18.01
N GLY A 78 -4.77 -4.19 17.91
CA GLY A 78 -3.68 -3.21 17.91
C GLY A 78 -2.79 -3.31 16.65
N ILE A 79 -3.39 -3.48 15.46
CA ILE A 79 -2.69 -3.67 14.18
C ILE A 79 -2.84 -2.42 13.31
N ILE A 80 -1.74 -1.97 12.73
CA ILE A 80 -1.76 -0.94 11.67
C ILE A 80 -2.10 -1.63 10.35
N LEU A 81 -3.12 -1.11 9.62
CA LEU A 81 -3.41 -1.56 8.26
C LEU A 81 -2.80 -0.56 7.27
N VAL A 82 -2.13 -1.06 6.24
CA VAL A 82 -1.59 -0.26 5.13
C VAL A 82 -2.11 -0.80 3.81
N CYS A 83 -2.81 0.03 3.04
CA CYS A 83 -3.43 -0.33 1.77
C CYS A 83 -2.86 0.59 0.67
N PRO A 84 -1.79 0.18 -0.04
CA PRO A 84 -1.24 0.96 -1.16
C PRO A 84 -2.16 0.89 -2.39
N ASP A 85 -1.91 1.77 -3.35
CA ASP A 85 -2.50 1.66 -4.68
C ASP A 85 -1.92 0.45 -5.42
N THR A 86 -2.57 0.02 -6.48
CA THR A 86 -2.27 -1.20 -7.24
C THR A 86 -1.33 -0.97 -8.42
N SER A 87 -1.07 0.28 -8.76
CA SER A 87 -0.13 0.69 -9.82
C SER A 87 0.28 2.16 -9.66
N PRO A 88 1.31 2.64 -10.35
CA PRO A 88 1.45 4.07 -10.63
C PRO A 88 0.24 4.56 -11.43
N ARG A 89 0.00 5.87 -11.45
CA ARG A 89 -1.10 6.48 -12.20
C ARG A 89 -0.68 7.78 -12.84
N GLY A 90 -1.35 8.12 -13.96
CA GLY A 90 -1.21 9.40 -14.63
C GLY A 90 0.09 9.57 -15.41
N LEU A 91 0.73 8.49 -15.83
CA LEU A 91 1.91 8.52 -16.69
C LEU A 91 1.57 8.84 -18.14
N ASN A 92 0.35 8.53 -18.56
CA ASN A 92 -0.13 8.69 -19.94
C ASN A 92 0.74 7.93 -20.97
N LEU A 93 1.21 6.74 -20.59
CA LEU A 93 1.93 5.88 -21.51
C LEU A 93 0.98 5.33 -22.59
N PRO A 94 1.47 5.11 -23.84
CA PRO A 94 0.64 4.52 -24.87
C PRO A 94 0.06 3.17 -24.43
N GLY A 95 -1.27 3.03 -24.45
CA GLY A 95 -1.97 1.80 -24.04
C GLY A 95 -2.17 1.64 -22.52
N GLU A 96 -1.78 2.61 -21.71
CA GLU A 96 -1.85 2.51 -20.23
C GLU A 96 -3.28 2.25 -19.71
N ASP A 97 -4.28 2.81 -20.36
CA ASP A 97 -5.67 2.73 -19.96
C ASP A 97 -6.57 2.01 -20.99
N ASP A 98 -5.99 1.27 -21.95
CA ASP A 98 -6.73 0.62 -23.04
C ASP A 98 -7.46 -0.65 -22.57
N ALA A 99 -6.96 -1.31 -21.52
CA ALA A 99 -7.53 -2.55 -21.00
C ALA A 99 -7.53 -2.58 -19.46
N TYR A 100 -8.54 -3.22 -18.88
CA TYR A 100 -8.70 -3.30 -17.41
C TYR A 100 -7.64 -4.17 -16.72
N ASP A 101 -6.98 -5.05 -17.45
CA ASP A 101 -6.01 -6.02 -16.97
C ASP A 101 -4.56 -5.69 -17.38
N PHE A 102 -4.32 -4.47 -17.85
CA PHE A 102 -3.01 -3.96 -18.22
C PHE A 102 -2.88 -2.47 -17.90
N GLY A 103 -1.72 -2.02 -17.40
CA GLY A 103 -1.48 -0.61 -17.08
C GLY A 103 -2.11 -0.17 -15.75
N SER A 104 -2.89 0.91 -15.78
CA SER A 104 -3.48 1.48 -14.56
C SER A 104 -4.37 0.50 -13.81
N GLY A 105 -4.08 0.31 -12.52
CA GLY A 105 -4.80 -0.66 -11.69
C GLY A 105 -4.41 -2.12 -11.91
N ALA A 106 -3.38 -2.40 -12.72
CA ALA A 106 -2.95 -3.71 -13.13
C ALA A 106 -1.43 -3.89 -13.04
N GLY A 107 -0.81 -3.41 -11.96
CA GLY A 107 0.64 -3.51 -11.74
C GLY A 107 1.14 -4.91 -11.37
N PHE A 108 0.26 -5.85 -11.07
CA PHE A 108 0.51 -7.25 -10.71
C PHE A 108 1.59 -7.47 -9.63
N TYR A 109 2.01 -6.38 -8.96
CA TYR A 109 3.06 -6.40 -7.94
C TYR A 109 4.38 -6.99 -8.45
N ILE A 110 4.69 -6.68 -9.70
CA ILE A 110 5.95 -7.04 -10.39
C ILE A 110 6.65 -5.77 -10.87
N ASP A 111 7.92 -5.92 -11.26
CA ASP A 111 8.67 -4.86 -11.94
C ASP A 111 8.68 -5.16 -13.45
N ALA A 112 8.32 -4.16 -14.25
CA ALA A 112 8.32 -4.26 -15.70
C ALA A 112 9.76 -4.26 -16.22
N THR A 113 9.99 -5.04 -17.30
CA THR A 113 11.31 -5.18 -17.93
C THR A 113 11.42 -4.47 -19.27
N GLU A 114 10.27 -4.15 -19.89
CA GLU A 114 10.21 -3.62 -21.24
C GLU A 114 9.82 -2.14 -21.28
N GLU A 115 10.32 -1.43 -22.30
CA GLU A 115 9.90 -0.06 -22.58
C GLU A 115 8.44 -0.03 -23.11
N PRO A 116 7.68 1.01 -22.78
CA PRO A 116 8.04 2.17 -21.96
C PRO A 116 7.79 1.96 -20.44
N TRP A 117 7.43 0.76 -20.02
CA TRP A 117 6.90 0.43 -18.69
C TRP A 117 7.97 0.33 -17.59
N LYS A 118 9.19 -0.15 -17.95
CA LYS A 118 10.25 -0.49 -16.98
C LYS A 118 10.69 0.65 -16.09
N ASN A 119 10.45 1.90 -16.50
CA ASN A 119 10.88 3.06 -15.72
C ASN A 119 9.92 3.40 -14.58
N ASN A 120 8.67 2.93 -14.64
CA ASN A 120 7.63 3.36 -13.72
C ASN A 120 6.80 2.21 -13.11
N TYR A 121 6.56 1.13 -13.85
CA TYR A 121 5.76 0.01 -13.37
C TYR A 121 6.61 -0.96 -12.54
N ASN A 122 7.13 -0.49 -11.38
CA ASN A 122 8.04 -1.21 -10.50
C ASN A 122 7.37 -1.52 -9.16
N MET A 123 6.21 -2.18 -9.23
CA MET A 123 5.38 -2.44 -8.05
C MET A 123 5.96 -3.49 -7.10
N TYR A 124 6.79 -4.42 -7.58
CA TYR A 124 7.49 -5.35 -6.70
C TYR A 124 8.51 -4.60 -5.82
N THR A 125 9.38 -3.80 -6.43
CA THR A 125 10.34 -2.95 -5.71
C THR A 125 9.62 -1.98 -4.77
N TYR A 126 8.54 -1.36 -5.22
CA TYR A 126 7.73 -0.47 -4.38
C TYR A 126 7.22 -1.17 -3.10
N ILE A 127 6.58 -2.33 -3.23
CA ILE A 127 5.97 -3.05 -2.10
C ILE A 127 7.02 -3.69 -1.18
N THR A 128 8.16 -4.16 -1.73
CA THR A 128 9.15 -4.92 -0.93
C THR A 128 10.22 -4.04 -0.30
N GLN A 129 10.44 -2.84 -0.82
CA GLN A 129 11.52 -1.95 -0.37
C GLN A 129 10.99 -0.58 0.06
N GLU A 130 10.50 0.23 -0.88
CA GLU A 130 10.18 1.63 -0.64
C GLU A 130 9.02 1.81 0.34
N LEU A 131 7.91 1.09 0.16
CA LEU A 131 6.74 1.20 1.03
C LEU A 131 7.04 0.85 2.50
N PRO A 132 7.73 -0.26 2.82
CA PRO A 132 8.12 -0.57 4.20
C PRO A 132 9.06 0.47 4.80
N GLU A 133 10.01 1.01 4.04
CA GLU A 133 10.91 2.07 4.50
C GLU A 133 10.14 3.32 4.88
N ILE A 134 9.24 3.79 4.01
CA ILE A 134 8.41 4.98 4.26
C ILE A 134 7.48 4.76 5.47
N VAL A 135 6.83 3.60 5.56
CA VAL A 135 5.93 3.25 6.65
C VAL A 135 6.68 3.21 7.98
N ASN A 136 7.84 2.56 8.03
CA ASN A 136 8.64 2.46 9.25
C ASN A 136 9.25 3.81 9.69
N ALA A 137 9.56 4.67 8.74
CA ALA A 137 10.13 6.00 9.04
C ALA A 137 9.09 6.99 9.58
N ASN A 138 7.80 6.84 9.22
CA ASN A 138 6.78 7.86 9.47
C ASN A 138 5.63 7.41 10.37
N LEU A 139 5.44 6.11 10.59
CA LEU A 139 4.34 5.57 11.38
C LEU A 139 4.86 4.83 12.63
N PRO A 140 4.05 4.68 13.68
CA PRO A 140 4.46 4.05 14.95
C PRO A 140 4.53 2.51 14.83
N THR A 141 5.41 2.01 13.97
CA THR A 141 5.60 0.58 13.71
C THR A 141 6.60 -0.05 14.67
N ASN A 142 6.41 -1.34 14.99
CA ASN A 142 7.35 -2.13 15.80
C ASN A 142 8.30 -2.99 14.96
N GLY A 143 8.32 -2.80 13.62
CA GLY A 143 9.15 -3.53 12.67
C GLY A 143 8.62 -4.92 12.28
N LYS A 144 7.55 -5.41 12.91
CA LYS A 144 6.90 -6.64 12.48
C LYS A 144 5.88 -6.34 11.40
N ALA A 145 5.94 -7.09 10.31
CA ALA A 145 5.06 -6.92 9.17
C ALA A 145 4.49 -8.27 8.68
N SER A 146 3.31 -8.21 8.07
CA SER A 146 2.74 -9.31 7.32
C SER A 146 2.02 -8.77 6.10
N ILE A 147 1.75 -9.62 5.11
CA ILE A 147 1.13 -9.24 3.85
C ILE A 147 0.00 -10.20 3.51
N PHE A 148 -1.10 -9.68 2.99
CA PHE A 148 -2.23 -10.45 2.51
C PHE A 148 -2.91 -9.70 1.37
N GLY A 149 -3.81 -10.35 0.64
CA GLY A 149 -4.45 -9.71 -0.50
C GLY A 149 -5.55 -10.54 -1.12
N HIS A 150 -6.16 -9.99 -2.16
CA HIS A 150 -7.25 -10.61 -2.91
C HIS A 150 -6.96 -10.61 -4.41
N SER A 151 -7.29 -11.68 -5.13
CA SER A 151 -7.14 -11.79 -6.59
C SER A 151 -5.70 -11.53 -7.04
N MET A 152 -5.45 -10.55 -7.90
CA MET A 152 -4.11 -10.06 -8.28
C MET A 152 -3.22 -9.83 -7.03
N GLY A 153 -3.78 -9.19 -5.99
CA GLY A 153 -3.06 -8.96 -4.73
C GLY A 153 -2.90 -10.21 -3.87
N GLY A 154 -3.78 -11.19 -3.98
CA GLY A 154 -3.62 -12.50 -3.35
C GLY A 154 -2.41 -13.25 -3.94
N HIS A 155 -2.29 -13.26 -5.26
CA HIS A 155 -1.10 -13.76 -5.94
C HIS A 155 0.15 -12.97 -5.53
N GLY A 156 0.08 -11.62 -5.55
CA GLY A 156 1.20 -10.76 -5.15
C GLY A 156 1.67 -11.01 -3.72
N SER A 157 0.74 -11.14 -2.77
CA SER A 157 1.10 -11.39 -1.36
C SER A 157 1.75 -12.75 -1.15
N LEU A 158 1.30 -13.80 -1.82
CA LEU A 158 1.93 -15.13 -1.76
C LEU A 158 3.34 -15.11 -2.37
N THR A 159 3.48 -14.53 -3.57
CA THR A 159 4.80 -14.48 -4.25
C THR A 159 5.79 -13.61 -3.50
N ILE A 160 5.38 -12.46 -2.98
CA ILE A 160 6.23 -11.57 -2.20
C ILE A 160 6.60 -12.23 -0.86
N GLY A 161 5.62 -12.74 -0.12
CA GLY A 161 5.86 -13.35 1.18
C GLY A 161 6.80 -14.57 1.12
N LEU A 162 6.66 -15.42 0.09
CA LEU A 162 7.52 -16.57 -0.09
C LEU A 162 8.95 -16.21 -0.56
N LYS A 163 9.10 -15.12 -1.31
CA LYS A 163 10.42 -14.65 -1.78
C LYS A 163 11.18 -13.82 -0.74
N ASN A 164 10.50 -13.29 0.24
CA ASN A 164 11.07 -12.43 1.29
C ASN A 164 10.69 -12.96 2.68
N PRO A 165 11.17 -14.17 3.07
CA PRO A 165 10.92 -14.73 4.39
C PRO A 165 11.81 -14.02 5.41
N GLY A 166 11.26 -13.13 6.24
CA GLY A 166 12.06 -12.47 7.27
C GLY A 166 11.35 -11.36 7.97
#